data_dfd47ed38f94de69d983b35eac873f18
#
_entry.id   dfd47ed38f94de69d983b35eac873f18
#
_cell.length_a   1.000
_cell.length_b   1.000
_cell.length_c   1.000
_cell.angle_alpha   90.00
_cell.angle_beta   90.00
_cell.angle_gamma   90.00
#
_symmetry.space_group_name_H-M   'P 1'
#
loop_
_entity.id
_entity.type
_entity.pdbx_description
1 polymer ?
#
loop_
_entity_poly.entity_id
_entity_poly.type
_entity_poly.pdbx_seq_one_letter_code
_entity_poly.pdbx_strand_id
1 'polypeptide(L)'
;VLVDATKLDWQNPQLALLEQTRRHSLLVHLLRVPSLVFAVNKLDAVDNPEMAWQHIRAALAQFAQDAGISVRATVPVSALKGWNVVTPRPDWCGYTGPSLLDLLEQLPTIAAESDLPLAFPVQWVEKFSASADTSQGRRVFWGRVATGELSVGAAVQIFPSGQTASVAQV
;
A
#
# COMPACT_ATOMS: atom_id res chain seq x y z
N VAL A 1 -6.08 0.81 5.28
CA VAL A 1 -7.53 0.76 5.03
C VAL A 1 -8.26 1.26 6.27
N LEU A 2 -9.15 2.26 6.09
CA LEU A 2 -10.01 2.78 7.15
C LEU A 2 -11.30 1.95 7.25
N VAL A 3 -11.67 1.62 8.49
CA VAL A 3 -12.90 0.88 8.83
C VAL A 3 -13.76 1.75 9.75
N ASP A 4 -14.98 2.04 9.35
CA ASP A 4 -15.93 2.83 10.15
C ASP A 4 -16.72 1.92 11.08
N ALA A 5 -16.43 1.97 12.38
CA ALA A 5 -17.07 1.11 13.38
C ALA A 5 -18.59 1.34 13.48
N THR A 6 -19.07 2.56 13.24
CA THR A 6 -20.50 2.90 13.36
C THR A 6 -21.37 2.31 12.26
N LYS A 7 -20.75 1.78 11.20
CA LYS A 7 -21.46 1.15 10.07
C LYS A 7 -21.51 -0.36 10.16
N LEU A 8 -20.94 -0.94 11.19
CA LEU A 8 -20.88 -2.38 11.41
C LEU A 8 -21.84 -2.79 12.51
N ASP A 9 -22.42 -3.98 12.37
CA ASP A 9 -23.21 -4.63 13.44
C ASP A 9 -22.27 -5.23 14.49
N TRP A 10 -21.58 -4.33 15.20
CA TRP A 10 -20.54 -4.70 16.15
C TRP A 10 -21.05 -5.44 17.39
N GLN A 11 -22.37 -5.46 17.65
CA GLN A 11 -22.97 -6.25 18.72
C GLN A 11 -22.97 -7.75 18.38
N ASN A 12 -22.94 -8.08 17.09
CA ASN A 12 -22.87 -9.45 16.64
C ASN A 12 -21.41 -9.94 16.60
N PRO A 13 -21.02 -10.98 17.36
CA PRO A 13 -19.66 -11.53 17.31
C PRO A 13 -19.28 -12.14 15.96
N GLN A 14 -20.30 -12.49 15.13
CA GLN A 14 -20.11 -12.99 13.76
C GLN A 14 -20.38 -11.89 12.72
N LEU A 15 -20.04 -10.65 13.04
CA LEU A 15 -20.32 -9.51 12.17
C LEU A 15 -19.73 -9.69 10.76
N ALA A 16 -20.50 -9.29 9.77
CA ALA A 16 -20.03 -9.23 8.38
C ALA A 16 -19.36 -7.88 8.12
N LEU A 17 -18.16 -7.93 7.55
CA LEU A 17 -17.47 -6.71 7.12
C LEU A 17 -18.20 -6.06 5.94
N LEU A 18 -18.17 -4.71 5.91
CA LEU A 18 -18.70 -3.96 4.78
C LEU A 18 -18.04 -4.40 3.47
N GLU A 19 -18.84 -4.50 2.42
CA GLU A 19 -18.35 -4.89 1.09
C GLU A 19 -17.23 -3.96 0.60
N GLN A 20 -17.33 -2.68 0.87
CA GLN A 20 -16.30 -1.69 0.54
C GLN A 20 -14.96 -2.01 1.23
N THR A 21 -14.96 -2.36 2.52
CA THR A 21 -13.75 -2.75 3.26
C THR A 21 -13.10 -3.98 2.62
N ARG A 22 -13.91 -4.99 2.29
CA ARG A 22 -13.43 -6.21 1.64
C ARG A 22 -12.83 -5.92 0.28
N ARG A 23 -13.54 -5.15 -0.58
CA ARG A 23 -13.07 -4.80 -1.92
C ARG A 23 -11.77 -4.01 -1.89
N HIS A 24 -11.68 -2.99 -1.03
CA HIS A 24 -10.46 -2.18 -0.93
C HIS A 24 -9.26 -3.00 -0.46
N SER A 25 -9.46 -3.89 0.51
CA SER A 25 -8.39 -4.76 1.01
C SER A 25 -7.91 -5.75 -0.05
N LEU A 26 -8.83 -6.36 -0.81
CA LEU A 26 -8.49 -7.24 -1.92
C LEU A 26 -7.77 -6.48 -3.04
N LEU A 27 -8.20 -5.27 -3.35
CA LEU A 27 -7.56 -4.44 -4.38
C LEU A 27 -6.11 -4.10 -3.99
N VAL A 28 -5.89 -3.68 -2.74
CA VAL A 28 -4.56 -3.39 -2.20
C VAL A 28 -3.66 -4.64 -2.26
N HIS A 29 -4.22 -5.80 -1.93
CA HIS A 29 -3.51 -7.08 -2.02
C HIS A 29 -3.15 -7.45 -3.47
N LEU A 30 -4.09 -7.32 -4.41
CA LEU A 30 -3.86 -7.57 -5.85
C LEU A 30 -2.83 -6.61 -6.45
N LEU A 31 -2.80 -5.37 -6.00
CA LEU A 31 -1.79 -4.38 -6.39
C LEU A 31 -0.41 -4.63 -5.74
N ARG A 32 -0.28 -5.70 -4.95
CA ARG A 32 0.95 -6.08 -4.26
C ARG A 32 1.51 -4.97 -3.38
N VAL A 33 0.63 -4.20 -2.72
CA VAL A 33 1.08 -3.24 -1.71
C VAL A 33 1.70 -4.02 -0.55
N PRO A 34 2.96 -3.75 -0.19
CA PRO A 34 3.75 -4.62 0.68
C PRO A 34 3.27 -4.64 2.13
N SER A 35 2.54 -3.61 2.56
CA SER A 35 2.08 -3.49 3.94
C SER A 35 0.65 -3.01 4.00
N LEU A 36 -0.19 -3.71 4.75
CA LEU A 36 -1.57 -3.33 5.00
C LEU A 36 -1.78 -3.13 6.50
N VAL A 37 -2.36 -1.99 6.86
CA VAL A 37 -2.79 -1.67 8.23
C VAL A 37 -4.30 -1.37 8.18
N PHE A 38 -5.05 -1.95 9.10
CA PHE A 38 -6.44 -1.56 9.34
C PHE A 38 -6.50 -0.52 10.46
N ALA A 39 -7.12 0.63 10.19
CA ALA A 39 -7.45 1.63 11.20
C ALA A 39 -8.96 1.62 11.41
N VAL A 40 -9.38 1.12 12.56
CA VAL A 40 -10.81 1.05 12.96
C VAL A 40 -11.16 2.37 13.63
N ASN A 41 -11.88 3.20 12.90
CA ASN A 41 -12.22 4.56 13.32
C ASN A 41 -13.63 4.66 13.89
N LYS A 42 -13.86 5.72 14.65
CA LYS A 42 -15.15 6.09 15.29
C LYS A 42 -15.58 5.13 16.39
N LEU A 43 -14.66 4.39 16.99
CA LEU A 43 -14.98 3.58 18.17
C LEU A 43 -15.43 4.44 19.38
N ASP A 44 -15.07 5.72 19.39
CA ASP A 44 -15.54 6.69 20.39
C ASP A 44 -17.02 7.09 20.23
N ALA A 45 -17.65 6.71 19.14
CA ALA A 45 -19.06 6.99 18.83
C ALA A 45 -19.98 5.77 18.99
N VAL A 46 -19.47 4.64 19.47
CA VAL A 46 -20.26 3.44 19.77
C VAL A 46 -20.43 3.27 21.27
N ASP A 47 -21.53 2.64 21.70
CA ASP A 47 -21.89 2.52 23.12
C ASP A 47 -20.89 1.66 23.93
N ASN A 48 -20.32 0.62 23.32
CA ASN A 48 -19.32 -0.24 23.93
C ASN A 48 -18.09 -0.37 23.04
N PRO A 49 -17.14 0.58 23.13
CA PRO A 49 -15.95 0.61 22.27
C PRO A 49 -15.06 -0.63 22.38
N GLU A 50 -14.94 -1.20 23.56
CA GLU A 50 -14.09 -2.38 23.80
C GLU A 50 -14.65 -3.62 23.11
N MET A 51 -15.93 -3.91 23.31
CA MET A 51 -16.60 -5.04 22.66
C MET A 51 -16.61 -4.87 21.13
N ALA A 52 -16.93 -3.66 20.65
CA ALA A 52 -16.90 -3.35 19.23
C ALA A 52 -15.51 -3.57 18.62
N TRP A 53 -14.47 -3.12 19.30
CA TRP A 53 -13.09 -3.36 18.91
C TRP A 53 -12.76 -4.84 18.79
N GLN A 54 -13.10 -5.63 19.80
CA GLN A 54 -12.81 -7.07 19.82
C GLN A 54 -13.46 -7.79 18.64
N HIS A 55 -14.76 -7.55 18.41
CA HIS A 55 -15.50 -8.21 17.33
C HIS A 55 -15.02 -7.76 15.94
N ILE A 56 -14.82 -6.45 15.74
CA ILE A 56 -14.35 -5.92 14.45
C ILE A 56 -12.94 -6.43 14.15
N ARG A 57 -12.05 -6.41 15.13
CA ARG A 57 -10.68 -6.94 14.97
C ARG A 57 -10.69 -8.43 14.62
N ALA A 58 -11.53 -9.23 15.27
CA ALA A 58 -11.66 -10.67 14.98
C ALA A 58 -12.16 -10.91 13.55
N ALA A 59 -13.19 -10.18 13.13
CA ALA A 59 -13.72 -10.28 11.77
C ALA A 59 -12.71 -9.85 10.69
N LEU A 60 -11.93 -8.80 10.95
CA LEU A 60 -10.87 -8.35 10.04
C LEU A 60 -9.73 -9.39 9.95
N ALA A 61 -9.35 -9.99 11.07
CA ALA A 61 -8.33 -11.04 11.09
C ALA A 61 -8.78 -12.29 10.33
N GLN A 62 -10.01 -12.75 10.55
CA GLN A 62 -10.58 -13.89 9.83
C GLN A 62 -10.64 -13.62 8.32
N PHE A 63 -11.16 -12.47 7.92
CA PHE A 63 -11.21 -12.06 6.51
C PHE A 63 -9.82 -12.04 5.87
N ALA A 64 -8.83 -11.48 6.56
CA ALA A 64 -7.46 -11.40 6.04
C ALA A 64 -6.86 -12.80 5.86
N GLN A 65 -7.10 -13.71 6.81
CA GLN A 65 -6.67 -15.11 6.74
C GLN A 65 -7.30 -15.82 5.54
N ASP A 66 -8.63 -15.72 5.39
CA ASP A 66 -9.37 -16.39 4.32
C ASP A 66 -8.96 -15.87 2.93
N ALA A 67 -8.61 -14.58 2.84
CA ALA A 67 -8.18 -13.94 1.60
C ALA A 67 -6.65 -14.04 1.34
N GLY A 68 -5.88 -14.62 2.23
CA GLY A 68 -4.42 -14.70 2.12
C GLY A 68 -3.73 -13.33 2.20
N ILE A 69 -4.36 -12.34 2.87
CA ILE A 69 -3.84 -10.98 2.98
C ILE A 69 -2.93 -10.89 4.21
N SER A 70 -1.68 -10.46 4.01
CA SER A 70 -0.77 -10.15 5.11
C SER A 70 -1.10 -8.79 5.71
N VAL A 71 -1.59 -8.76 6.95
CA VAL A 71 -1.91 -7.55 7.70
C VAL A 71 -0.79 -7.26 8.69
N ARG A 72 -0.20 -6.07 8.61
CA ARG A 72 0.87 -5.63 9.52
C ARG A 72 0.34 -5.34 10.91
N ALA A 73 -0.77 -4.63 10.99
CA ALA A 73 -1.41 -4.26 12.25
C ALA A 73 -2.87 -3.90 12.04
N THR A 74 -3.64 -3.98 13.13
CA THR A 74 -4.97 -3.39 13.24
C THR A 74 -4.98 -2.47 14.45
N VAL A 75 -5.39 -1.21 14.30
CA VAL A 75 -5.33 -0.18 15.34
C VAL A 75 -6.69 0.48 15.53
N PRO A 76 -7.19 0.61 16.78
CA PRO A 76 -8.38 1.39 17.09
C PRO A 76 -8.02 2.87 17.10
N VAL A 77 -8.77 3.68 16.38
CA VAL A 77 -8.51 5.13 16.31
C VAL A 77 -9.78 5.94 16.53
N SER A 78 -9.65 7.13 17.06
CA SER A 78 -10.65 8.19 16.96
C SER A 78 -10.00 9.39 16.28
N ALA A 79 -10.29 9.57 14.99
CA ALA A 79 -9.79 10.71 14.24
C ALA A 79 -10.34 12.04 14.80
N LEU A 80 -11.57 12.04 15.32
CA LEU A 80 -12.20 13.22 15.93
C LEU A 80 -11.48 13.69 17.19
N LYS A 81 -11.07 12.72 18.05
CA LYS A 81 -10.42 13.01 19.34
C LYS A 81 -8.90 12.89 19.31
N GLY A 82 -8.34 12.49 18.16
CA GLY A 82 -6.91 12.24 17.99
C GLY A 82 -6.38 10.99 18.69
N TRP A 83 -7.25 10.13 19.24
CA TRP A 83 -6.83 8.97 20.00
C TRP A 83 -6.19 7.90 19.12
N ASN A 84 -5.01 7.42 19.51
CA ASN A 84 -4.19 6.46 18.77
C ASN A 84 -3.86 6.89 17.33
N VAL A 85 -4.02 8.17 16.99
CA VAL A 85 -3.61 8.70 15.67
C VAL A 85 -2.14 9.06 15.68
N VAL A 86 -1.74 10.02 16.49
CA VAL A 86 -0.34 10.47 16.65
C VAL A 86 0.26 9.94 17.94
N THR A 87 -0.51 10.02 19.03
CA THR A 87 -0.07 9.59 20.36
C THR A 87 -0.90 8.40 20.81
N PRO A 88 -0.26 7.33 21.31
CA PRO A 88 -0.99 6.21 21.88
C PRO A 88 -1.87 6.66 23.04
N ARG A 89 -3.09 6.15 23.12
CA ARG A 89 -3.96 6.28 24.27
C ARG A 89 -4.01 4.94 25.02
N PRO A 90 -3.28 4.80 26.12
CA PRO A 90 -3.24 3.55 26.88
C PRO A 90 -4.64 3.11 27.30
N ASP A 91 -4.84 1.81 27.31
CA ASP A 91 -6.04 1.11 27.79
C ASP A 91 -7.38 1.49 27.12
N TRP A 92 -7.37 2.32 26.09
CA TRP A 92 -8.59 2.57 25.33
C TRP A 92 -8.90 1.39 24.42
N CYS A 93 -10.10 0.82 24.56
CA CYS A 93 -10.53 -0.43 23.92
C CYS A 93 -9.67 -1.65 24.27
N GLY A 94 -8.95 -1.64 25.39
CA GLY A 94 -8.00 -2.69 25.75
C GLY A 94 -6.78 -2.76 24.80
N TYR A 95 -6.50 -1.70 24.06
CA TYR A 95 -5.38 -1.63 23.12
C TYR A 95 -4.14 -1.05 23.81
N THR A 96 -3.03 -1.77 23.70
CA THR A 96 -1.73 -1.39 24.29
C THR A 96 -0.63 -1.21 23.23
N GLY A 97 -0.99 -1.22 21.96
CA GLY A 97 -0.05 -1.08 20.85
C GLY A 97 0.33 0.37 20.53
N PRO A 98 1.17 0.56 19.51
CA PRO A 98 1.61 1.88 19.04
C PRO A 98 0.48 2.68 18.38
N SER A 99 0.69 4.00 18.22
CA SER A 99 -0.23 4.84 17.46
C SER A 99 -0.22 4.48 15.97
N LEU A 100 -1.18 5.00 15.23
CA LEU A 100 -1.22 4.83 13.77
C LEU A 100 0.02 5.44 13.11
N LEU A 101 0.46 6.62 13.58
CA LEU A 101 1.66 7.27 13.06
C LEU A 101 2.90 6.41 13.30
N ASP A 102 3.12 5.94 14.54
CA ASP A 102 4.25 5.07 14.86
C ASP A 102 4.29 3.81 13.99
N LEU A 103 3.10 3.22 13.73
CA LEU A 103 2.98 2.07 12.84
C LEU A 103 3.39 2.40 11.40
N LEU A 104 2.94 3.55 10.88
CA LEU A 104 3.24 3.96 9.51
C LEU A 104 4.74 4.29 9.34
N GLU A 105 5.36 4.93 10.33
CA GLU A 105 6.80 5.24 10.32
C GLU A 105 7.68 3.98 10.39
N GLN A 106 7.20 2.92 11.03
CA GLN A 106 7.89 1.64 11.14
C GLN A 106 7.61 0.68 9.98
N LEU A 107 6.74 1.06 9.04
CA LEU A 107 6.53 0.20 7.87
C LEU A 107 7.84 0.11 7.07
N PRO A 108 8.22 -1.12 6.63
CA PRO A 108 9.37 -1.25 5.78
C PRO A 108 9.13 -0.43 4.50
N THR A 109 10.01 0.52 4.26
CA THR A 109 10.13 1.10 2.92
C THR A 109 10.47 -0.06 1.99
N ILE A 110 9.89 -0.10 0.80
CA ILE A 110 10.39 -0.99 -0.25
C ILE A 110 11.85 -0.58 -0.39
N ALA A 111 12.77 -1.43 0.06
CA ALA A 111 14.17 -1.27 -0.30
C ALA A 111 14.16 -1.12 -1.82
N ALA A 112 14.69 -0.01 -2.32
CA ALA A 112 14.92 0.10 -3.74
C ALA A 112 15.68 -1.17 -4.10
N GLU A 113 15.15 -1.99 -5.00
CA GLU A 113 15.82 -3.18 -5.50
C GLU A 113 16.98 -2.72 -6.41
N SER A 114 17.71 -1.68 -5.94
CA SER A 114 18.82 -1.02 -6.64
C SER A 114 19.99 -1.98 -6.88
N ASP A 115 20.14 -2.95 -5.99
CA ASP A 115 21.23 -3.95 -6.09
C ASP A 115 20.93 -5.08 -7.09
N LEU A 116 19.72 -5.12 -7.62
CA LEU A 116 19.33 -6.07 -8.66
C LEU A 116 19.70 -5.53 -10.06
N PRO A 117 19.83 -6.43 -11.06
CA PRO A 117 19.98 -6.00 -12.45
C PRO A 117 18.84 -5.07 -12.87
N LEU A 118 19.18 -4.07 -13.70
CA LEU A 118 18.18 -3.14 -14.22
C LEU A 118 17.06 -3.87 -14.96
N ALA A 119 15.84 -3.59 -14.53
CA ALA A 119 14.62 -3.96 -15.27
C ALA A 119 13.74 -2.72 -15.47
N PHE A 120 13.53 -2.35 -16.74
CA PHE A 120 12.72 -1.21 -17.13
C PHE A 120 11.64 -1.66 -18.12
N PRO A 121 10.43 -2.05 -17.63
CA PRO A 121 9.29 -2.35 -18.48
C PRO A 121 8.84 -1.11 -19.23
N VAL A 122 8.93 -1.13 -20.56
CA VAL A 122 8.42 -0.05 -21.41
C VAL A 122 6.91 -0.09 -21.43
N GLN A 123 6.26 0.97 -20.95
CA GLN A 123 4.82 1.12 -20.90
C GLN A 123 4.26 1.93 -22.06
N TRP A 124 5.05 2.89 -22.58
CA TRP A 124 4.67 3.75 -23.68
C TRP A 124 5.89 4.14 -24.52
N VAL A 125 5.69 4.32 -25.82
CA VAL A 125 6.72 4.79 -26.76
C VAL A 125 6.20 6.02 -27.48
N GLU A 126 6.85 7.14 -27.26
CA GLU A 126 6.55 8.38 -27.97
C GLU A 126 7.48 8.57 -29.17
N LYS A 127 6.94 8.99 -30.28
CA LYS A 127 7.66 9.29 -31.50
C LYS A 127 7.64 10.79 -31.75
N PHE A 128 8.80 11.41 -31.78
CA PHE A 128 8.92 12.80 -32.19
C PHE A 128 9.14 12.87 -33.73
N SER A 129 8.05 13.10 -34.46
CA SER A 129 8.06 13.15 -35.92
C SER A 129 8.47 14.53 -36.47
N ALA A 130 8.51 15.58 -35.67
CA ALA A 130 8.67 16.98 -36.08
C ALA A 130 10.03 17.60 -35.76
N SER A 131 10.95 16.90 -35.09
CA SER A 131 12.29 17.41 -34.80
C SER A 131 13.24 17.16 -35.97
N ALA A 132 13.81 18.22 -36.54
CA ALA A 132 14.91 18.12 -37.49
C ALA A 132 16.21 17.63 -36.84
N ASP A 133 16.31 17.73 -35.51
CA ASP A 133 17.43 17.24 -34.73
C ASP A 133 17.20 15.79 -34.31
N THR A 134 17.91 14.88 -34.96
CA THR A 134 17.89 13.45 -34.65
C THR A 134 19.03 13.03 -33.71
N SER A 135 19.81 13.97 -33.18
CA SER A 135 20.96 13.68 -32.31
C SER A 135 20.58 13.00 -31.02
N GLN A 136 19.34 13.25 -30.53
CA GLN A 136 18.80 12.64 -29.33
C GLN A 136 17.81 11.45 -29.57
N GLY A 137 17.75 11.00 -30.83
CA GLY A 137 16.86 9.92 -31.22
C GLY A 137 15.42 10.38 -31.54
N ARG A 138 14.68 9.49 -32.20
CA ARG A 138 13.30 9.75 -32.64
C ARG A 138 12.23 9.14 -31.72
N ARG A 139 12.65 8.50 -30.66
CA ARG A 139 11.74 7.76 -29.76
C ARG A 139 12.15 7.96 -28.31
N VAL A 140 11.16 8.24 -27.49
CA VAL A 140 11.30 8.24 -26.03
C VAL A 140 10.50 7.08 -25.47
N PHE A 141 11.11 6.32 -24.60
CA PHE A 141 10.52 5.16 -23.95
C PHE A 141 10.12 5.56 -22.52
N TRP A 142 8.84 5.44 -22.24
CA TRP A 142 8.28 5.75 -20.92
C TRP A 142 8.04 4.48 -20.14
N GLY A 143 8.34 4.51 -18.84
CA GLY A 143 8.12 3.40 -17.95
C GLY A 143 8.55 3.73 -16.53
N ARG A 144 8.47 2.75 -15.67
CA ARG A 144 8.99 2.82 -14.31
C ARG A 144 10.13 1.82 -14.16
N VAL A 145 11.24 2.24 -13.59
CA VAL A 145 12.30 1.31 -13.18
C VAL A 145 11.72 0.34 -12.15
N ALA A 146 11.68 -0.94 -12.49
CA ALA A 146 11.17 -1.99 -11.61
C ALA A 146 12.24 -2.46 -10.64
N THR A 147 13.48 -2.65 -11.14
CA THR A 147 14.65 -3.04 -10.35
C THR A 147 15.91 -2.37 -10.88
N GLY A 148 16.93 -2.30 -10.07
CA GLY A 148 18.21 -1.71 -10.44
C GLY A 148 18.17 -0.19 -10.60
N GLU A 149 19.21 0.36 -11.18
CA GLU A 149 19.36 1.80 -11.43
C GLU A 149 19.55 2.09 -12.91
N LEU A 150 18.94 3.20 -13.37
CA LEU A 150 19.06 3.68 -14.74
C LEU A 150 19.89 4.96 -14.77
N SER A 151 20.98 4.95 -15.50
CA SER A 151 21.84 6.12 -15.68
C SER A 151 22.18 6.35 -17.15
N VAL A 152 22.47 7.61 -17.51
CA VAL A 152 22.95 7.97 -18.85
C VAL A 152 24.29 7.27 -19.14
N GLY A 153 24.41 6.68 -20.31
CA GLY A 153 25.59 5.90 -20.73
C GLY A 153 25.54 4.42 -20.32
N ALA A 154 24.59 4.00 -19.48
CA ALA A 154 24.46 2.60 -19.08
C ALA A 154 24.17 1.71 -20.31
N ALA A 155 24.83 0.54 -20.36
CA ALA A 155 24.53 -0.48 -21.36
C ALA A 155 23.29 -1.26 -20.94
N VAL A 156 22.33 -1.41 -21.84
CA VAL A 156 21.08 -2.13 -21.60
C VAL A 156 20.85 -3.19 -22.67
N GLN A 157 20.19 -4.27 -22.28
CA GLN A 157 19.72 -5.28 -23.22
C GLN A 157 18.22 -5.12 -23.45
N ILE A 158 17.81 -5.11 -24.72
CA ILE A 158 16.42 -4.91 -25.13
C ILE A 158 15.78 -6.28 -25.36
N PHE A 159 14.69 -6.54 -24.66
CA PHE A 159 13.87 -7.73 -24.87
C PHE A 159 12.62 -7.42 -25.71
N PRO A 160 12.16 -8.36 -26.56
CA PRO A 160 12.63 -9.75 -26.73
C PRO A 160 13.79 -9.90 -27.71
N SER A 161 14.29 -8.83 -28.35
CA SER A 161 15.26 -8.93 -29.45
C SER A 161 16.67 -9.39 -29.03
N GLY A 162 17.04 -9.19 -27.75
CA GLY A 162 18.37 -9.46 -27.22
C GLY A 162 19.44 -8.42 -27.65
N GLN A 163 19.05 -7.38 -28.39
CA GLN A 163 19.98 -6.32 -28.83
C GLN A 163 20.49 -5.50 -27.64
N THR A 164 21.71 -5.02 -27.77
CA THR A 164 22.30 -4.10 -26.77
C THR A 164 22.19 -2.66 -27.27
N ALA A 165 21.94 -1.75 -26.32
CA ALA A 165 21.92 -0.31 -26.57
C ALA A 165 22.52 0.42 -25.37
N SER A 166 22.79 1.71 -25.52
CA SER A 166 23.16 2.58 -24.40
C SER A 166 22.06 3.60 -24.14
N VAL A 167 21.90 3.96 -22.86
CA VAL A 167 20.95 4.99 -22.43
C VAL A 167 21.51 6.36 -22.85
N ALA A 168 20.82 7.05 -23.75
CA ALA A 168 21.28 8.35 -24.24
C ALA A 168 20.87 9.50 -23.29
N GLN A 169 19.69 9.41 -22.68
CA GLN A 169 19.13 10.44 -21.82
C GLN A 169 18.12 9.79 -20.85
N VAL A 170 17.97 10.40 -19.67
CA VAL A 170 16.97 10.04 -18.64
C VAL A 170 16.21 11.29 -18.26
#